data_66774914d161c8539ba54df62ff7c229
#
_entry.id   66774914d161c8539ba54df62ff7c229
#
_cell.length_a   1.000
_cell.length_b   1.000
_cell.length_c   1.000
_cell.angle_alpha   90.00
_cell.angle_beta   90.00
_cell.angle_gamma   90.00
#
_symmetry.space_group_name_H-M   'P 1'
#
loop_
_entity.id
_entity.type
_entity.pdbx_description
1 polymer ?
#
loop_
_entity_poly.entity_id
_entity_poly.type
_entity_poly.pdbx_seq_one_letter_code
_entity_poly.pdbx_strand_id
1 'polypeptide(L)'
;MMLKLPVIFCTFFLLYSCSGNHQKNIESLDKVYGKCDNPHREFTKQELKICRAEERSSGEVPDLNLDKLFNKDGGAVTTSLSTTVNTHLWNGSLKTLKKYSLKTADSIGGYIETDWVVDTSNPNNRCSIKVLITSKDLVSNGLSVYFNCQNKVNEVWVNDNNEYIEESKKLVLSILDSASQSYQSSSL
;
A
#
# COMPACT_ATOMS: atom_id res chain seq x y z
N MET A 1 -32.54 46.68 52.96
CA MET A 1 -32.64 45.96 51.68
C MET A 1 -31.28 45.89 50.97
N MET A 2 -30.21 45.46 51.67
CA MET A 2 -28.82 45.50 51.19
C MET A 2 -28.00 44.22 51.50
N LEU A 3 -28.63 43.07 51.60
CA LEU A 3 -27.91 41.79 51.99
C LEU A 3 -27.99 40.65 50.97
N LYS A 4 -28.46 40.92 49.77
CA LYS A 4 -28.58 39.85 48.72
C LYS A 4 -27.53 39.88 47.61
N LEU A 5 -26.70 40.94 47.52
CA LEU A 5 -25.72 41.07 46.45
C LEU A 5 -24.47 40.21 46.61
N PRO A 6 -23.87 39.98 47.81
CA PRO A 6 -22.66 39.16 47.93
C PRO A 6 -22.91 37.68 47.76
N VAL A 7 -24.13 37.16 48.00
CA VAL A 7 -24.45 35.74 47.85
C VAL A 7 -24.52 35.34 46.38
N ILE A 8 -25.03 36.20 45.51
CA ILE A 8 -25.11 35.94 44.06
C ILE A 8 -23.72 35.96 43.42
N PHE A 9 -22.81 36.80 43.93
CA PHE A 9 -21.44 36.87 43.42
C PHE A 9 -20.59 35.64 43.80
N CYS A 10 -20.80 35.07 44.99
CA CYS A 10 -20.14 33.86 45.44
C CYS A 10 -20.60 32.62 44.70
N THR A 11 -21.89 32.52 44.31
CA THR A 11 -22.40 31.36 43.55
C THR A 11 -21.91 31.34 42.10
N PHE A 12 -21.61 32.52 41.52
CA PHE A 12 -21.07 32.58 40.14
C PHE A 12 -19.59 32.17 40.07
N PHE A 13 -18.81 32.35 41.17
CA PHE A 13 -17.39 31.95 41.23
C PHE A 13 -17.20 30.46 41.42
N LEU A 14 -18.16 29.71 41.97
CA LEU A 14 -18.07 28.28 42.19
C LEU A 14 -18.32 27.45 40.93
N LEU A 15 -18.90 28.04 39.88
CA LEU A 15 -19.14 27.33 38.61
C LEU A 15 -17.94 27.34 37.66
N TYR A 16 -16.92 28.16 37.91
CA TYR A 16 -15.72 28.24 37.07
C TYR A 16 -14.61 27.24 37.43
N SER A 17 -14.74 26.51 38.54
CA SER A 17 -13.62 25.73 39.09
C SER A 17 -13.51 24.28 38.68
N CYS A 18 -14.42 23.74 37.86
CA CYS A 18 -14.44 22.29 37.55
C CYS A 18 -13.97 21.90 36.16
N SER A 19 -13.61 22.85 35.27
CA SER A 19 -13.34 22.52 33.86
C SER A 19 -11.89 22.11 33.54
N GLY A 20 -10.93 22.44 34.40
CA GLY A 20 -9.51 22.31 34.06
C GLY A 20 -8.91 20.89 34.18
N ASN A 21 -9.48 20.04 35.03
CA ASN A 21 -8.88 18.70 35.31
C ASN A 21 -9.37 17.60 34.37
N HIS A 22 -10.58 17.70 33.84
CA HIS A 22 -11.15 16.67 32.98
C HIS A 22 -10.42 16.64 31.62
N GLN A 23 -10.10 17.77 31.05
CA GLN A 23 -9.45 17.87 29.74
C GLN A 23 -8.01 17.36 29.78
N LYS A 24 -7.25 17.65 30.84
CA LYS A 24 -5.90 17.13 31.03
C LYS A 24 -5.87 15.59 31.20
N ASN A 25 -6.89 15.04 31.84
CA ASN A 25 -7.01 13.59 31.97
C ASN A 25 -7.30 12.92 30.61
N ILE A 26 -8.15 13.50 29.77
CA ILE A 26 -8.44 12.98 28.43
C ILE A 26 -7.19 13.01 27.55
N GLU A 27 -6.42 14.12 27.56
CA GLU A 27 -5.15 14.24 26.80
C GLU A 27 -4.08 13.26 27.28
N SER A 28 -4.03 12.93 28.57
CA SER A 28 -3.11 11.90 29.08
C SER A 28 -3.50 10.49 28.61
N LEU A 29 -4.78 10.22 28.47
CA LEU A 29 -5.32 8.94 27.96
C LEU A 29 -5.15 8.82 26.43
N ASP A 30 -5.13 9.93 25.69
CA ASP A 30 -4.81 9.93 24.27
C ASP A 30 -3.40 9.39 23.97
N LYS A 31 -2.45 9.58 24.90
CA LYS A 31 -1.09 9.03 24.76
C LYS A 31 -1.03 7.50 24.93
N VAL A 32 -2.00 6.94 25.64
CA VAL A 32 -2.04 5.50 25.94
C VAL A 32 -2.88 4.74 24.92
N TYR A 33 -4.03 5.28 24.54
CA TYR A 33 -5.02 4.62 23.67
C TYR A 33 -5.00 5.12 22.23
N GLY A 34 -4.35 6.27 21.96
CA GLY A 34 -4.55 7.02 20.72
C GLY A 34 -5.76 7.95 20.84
N LYS A 35 -5.73 9.08 20.11
CA LYS A 35 -6.78 10.09 20.16
C LYS A 35 -8.14 9.57 19.72
N CYS A 36 -8.13 8.71 18.68
CA CYS A 36 -9.34 8.19 18.06
C CYS A 36 -9.94 6.97 18.77
N ASP A 37 -9.13 6.23 19.52
CA ASP A 37 -9.57 5.01 20.23
C ASP A 37 -9.70 5.23 21.74
N ASN A 38 -9.60 6.48 22.20
CA ASN A 38 -9.78 6.85 23.61
C ASN A 38 -11.26 6.69 24.01
N PRO A 39 -11.61 5.78 24.94
CA PRO A 39 -12.98 5.47 25.32
C PRO A 39 -13.70 6.63 26.03
N HIS A 40 -12.97 7.66 26.47
CA HIS A 40 -13.52 8.86 27.12
C HIS A 40 -13.80 10.01 26.14
N ARG A 41 -13.55 9.79 24.83
CA ARG A 41 -13.95 10.70 23.75
C ARG A 41 -15.17 10.16 23.03
N GLU A 42 -16.22 10.94 23.00
CA GLU A 42 -17.43 10.62 22.25
C GLU A 42 -17.29 11.13 20.80
N PHE A 43 -17.11 10.22 19.87
CA PHE A 43 -17.09 10.50 18.44
C PHE A 43 -18.33 9.92 17.75
N THR A 44 -18.90 10.69 16.86
CA THR A 44 -19.86 10.16 15.90
C THR A 44 -19.13 9.24 14.90
N LYS A 45 -19.87 8.37 14.20
CA LYS A 45 -19.28 7.46 13.18
C LYS A 45 -18.51 8.21 12.08
N GLN A 46 -18.92 9.42 11.74
CA GLN A 46 -18.23 10.26 10.76
C GLN A 46 -16.96 10.88 11.32
N GLU A 47 -17.02 11.45 12.52
CA GLU A 47 -15.85 12.02 13.20
C GLU A 47 -14.78 10.97 13.47
N LEU A 48 -15.18 9.74 13.85
CA LEU A 48 -14.25 8.63 14.05
C LEU A 48 -13.52 8.23 12.75
N LYS A 49 -14.21 8.26 11.60
CA LYS A 49 -13.57 8.03 10.30
C LYS A 49 -12.56 9.11 9.95
N ILE A 50 -12.91 10.37 10.20
CA ILE A 50 -12.02 11.52 9.96
C ILE A 50 -10.82 11.46 10.89
N CYS A 51 -11.04 11.24 12.19
CA CYS A 51 -9.99 11.10 13.19
C CYS A 51 -8.98 10.01 12.82
N ARG A 52 -9.45 8.81 12.46
CA ARG A 52 -8.57 7.70 12.02
C ARG A 52 -7.85 7.97 10.70
N ALA A 53 -8.44 8.76 9.81
CA ALA A 53 -7.78 9.21 8.59
C ALA A 53 -6.66 10.21 8.91
N GLU A 54 -6.89 11.13 9.84
CA GLU A 54 -5.89 12.09 10.33
C GLU A 54 -4.75 11.40 11.07
N GLU A 55 -5.03 10.43 11.95
CA GLU A 55 -3.99 9.64 12.62
C GLU A 55 -3.09 8.88 11.65
N ARG A 56 -3.67 8.34 10.57
CA ARG A 56 -2.88 7.68 9.52
C ARG A 56 -2.05 8.67 8.70
N SER A 57 -2.53 9.90 8.53
CA SER A 57 -1.82 10.96 7.80
C SER A 57 -0.81 11.72 8.68
N SER A 58 -1.03 11.74 10.01
CA SER A 58 -0.15 12.37 11.01
C SER A 58 0.86 11.40 11.63
N GLY A 59 0.78 10.11 11.31
CA GLY A 59 1.93 9.23 11.48
C GLY A 59 3.09 9.94 10.80
N GLU A 60 4.13 10.31 11.56
CA GLU A 60 5.31 11.02 11.07
C GLU A 60 5.65 10.50 9.68
N VAL A 61 5.26 11.27 8.68
CA VAL A 61 5.90 11.13 7.37
C VAL A 61 7.36 11.40 7.71
N PRO A 62 8.27 10.41 7.66
CA PRO A 62 9.67 10.66 7.92
C PRO A 62 10.00 11.83 7.01
N ASP A 63 10.52 12.90 7.59
CA ASP A 63 10.86 14.15 6.92
C ASP A 63 11.60 13.78 5.64
N LEU A 64 10.85 13.74 4.54
CA LEU A 64 11.36 13.49 3.21
C LEU A 64 12.15 14.73 2.85
N ASN A 65 13.29 14.88 3.52
CA ASN A 65 14.29 15.88 3.20
C ASN A 65 14.82 15.52 1.83
N LEU A 66 14.15 16.03 0.80
CA LEU A 66 14.50 15.85 -0.60
C LEU A 66 15.95 16.24 -0.89
N ASP A 67 16.52 17.15 -0.09
CA ASP A 67 17.94 17.53 -0.17
C ASP A 67 18.88 16.37 0.20
N LYS A 68 18.47 15.45 1.07
CA LYS A 68 19.22 14.21 1.36
C LYS A 68 19.07 13.15 0.27
N LEU A 69 18.00 13.20 -0.51
CA LEU A 69 17.77 12.27 -1.63
C LEU A 69 18.65 12.65 -2.85
N PHE A 70 19.00 13.92 -2.99
CA PHE A 70 19.77 14.45 -4.12
C PHE A 70 21.21 14.85 -3.77
N ASN A 71 21.62 14.76 -2.51
CA ASN A 71 23.01 15.01 -2.12
C ASN A 71 23.90 13.84 -2.52
N LYS A 72 24.83 14.13 -3.39
CA LYS A 72 25.71 13.28 -4.19
C LYS A 72 26.84 12.59 -3.38
N ASP A 73 26.68 12.41 -2.08
CA ASP A 73 27.64 11.68 -1.26
C ASP A 73 26.98 10.40 -0.70
N GLY A 74 27.05 9.37 -1.51
CA GLY A 74 27.28 7.97 -1.25
C GLY A 74 26.59 7.28 -0.07
N GLY A 75 25.31 7.56 0.20
CA GLY A 75 24.53 6.75 1.11
C GLY A 75 23.13 6.59 0.52
N ALA A 76 22.89 5.53 -0.23
CA ALA A 76 21.53 5.13 -0.59
C ALA A 76 20.77 4.92 0.71
N VAL A 77 19.99 5.94 1.15
CA VAL A 77 18.91 5.73 2.09
C VAL A 77 17.89 4.90 1.33
N THR A 78 18.07 3.58 1.36
CA THR A 78 16.98 2.66 1.12
C THR A 78 15.98 2.91 2.24
N THR A 79 15.07 3.88 2.05
CA THR A 79 13.76 3.76 2.67
C THR A 79 13.24 2.43 2.15
N SER A 80 13.49 1.38 2.92
CA SER A 80 12.82 0.12 2.71
C SER A 80 11.34 0.38 3.01
N LEU A 81 10.62 0.88 2.00
CA LEU A 81 9.21 0.58 1.90
C LEU A 81 9.20 -0.93 2.08
N SER A 82 8.71 -1.38 3.24
CA SER A 82 8.61 -2.80 3.55
C SER A 82 7.71 -3.42 2.49
N THR A 83 8.30 -3.73 1.33
CA THR A 83 7.60 -4.46 0.28
C THR A 83 7.27 -5.81 0.88
N THR A 84 6.02 -6.17 0.84
CA THR A 84 5.55 -7.47 1.33
C THR A 84 6.10 -8.59 0.47
N VAL A 85 6.73 -8.26 -0.67
CA VAL A 85 7.24 -9.21 -1.67
C VAL A 85 8.74 -9.06 -1.89
N ASN A 86 9.36 -10.10 -2.42
CA ASN A 86 10.78 -10.09 -2.78
C ASN A 86 11.08 -9.06 -3.88
N THR A 87 12.01 -8.14 -3.61
CA THR A 87 12.38 -7.05 -4.52
C THR A 87 13.00 -7.57 -5.82
N HIS A 88 13.77 -8.66 -5.77
CA HIS A 88 14.40 -9.23 -6.98
C HIS A 88 13.38 -9.92 -7.87
N LEU A 89 12.39 -10.63 -7.28
CA LEU A 89 11.27 -11.19 -8.04
C LEU A 89 10.44 -10.07 -8.68
N TRP A 90 10.18 -8.99 -7.95
CA TRP A 90 9.48 -7.82 -8.47
C TRP A 90 10.20 -7.19 -9.66
N ASN A 91 11.48 -6.85 -9.50
CA ASN A 91 12.30 -6.26 -10.55
C ASN A 91 12.49 -7.20 -11.74
N GLY A 92 12.68 -8.50 -11.49
CA GLY A 92 12.76 -9.53 -12.52
C GLY A 92 11.48 -9.63 -13.34
N SER A 93 10.32 -9.54 -12.68
CA SER A 93 9.01 -9.55 -13.34
C SER A 93 8.83 -8.32 -14.23
N LEU A 94 9.12 -7.12 -13.72
CA LEU A 94 9.05 -5.88 -14.50
C LEU A 94 10.01 -5.91 -15.70
N LYS A 95 11.26 -6.38 -15.50
CA LYS A 95 12.25 -6.52 -16.57
C LYS A 95 11.80 -7.48 -17.67
N THR A 96 11.20 -8.59 -17.29
CA THR A 96 10.71 -9.61 -18.23
C THR A 96 9.48 -9.10 -19.00
N LEU A 97 8.59 -8.38 -18.31
CA LEU A 97 7.35 -7.85 -18.89
C LEU A 97 7.51 -6.48 -19.58
N LYS A 98 8.70 -5.88 -19.60
CA LYS A 98 8.96 -4.51 -20.12
C LYS A 98 8.48 -4.25 -21.56
N LYS A 99 8.34 -5.32 -22.38
CA LYS A 99 7.87 -5.23 -23.76
C LYS A 99 6.36 -5.11 -23.89
N TYR A 100 5.63 -5.31 -22.80
CA TYR A 100 4.18 -5.24 -22.74
C TYR A 100 3.74 -3.96 -22.01
N SER A 101 2.62 -3.38 -22.42
CA SER A 101 1.97 -2.34 -21.64
C SER A 101 1.41 -2.92 -20.35
N LEU A 102 1.68 -2.27 -19.22
CA LEU A 102 1.15 -2.68 -17.93
C LEU A 102 -0.18 -1.98 -17.66
N LYS A 103 -1.19 -2.76 -17.32
CA LYS A 103 -2.50 -2.27 -16.85
C LYS A 103 -2.45 -1.93 -15.36
N THR A 104 -1.78 -2.78 -14.58
CA THR A 104 -1.64 -2.63 -13.14
C THR A 104 -0.29 -3.16 -12.67
N ALA A 105 0.34 -2.44 -11.72
CA ALA A 105 1.55 -2.89 -11.04
C ALA A 105 1.47 -2.42 -9.58
N ASP A 106 1.20 -3.35 -8.67
CA ASP A 106 1.11 -3.13 -7.23
C ASP A 106 2.23 -3.86 -6.51
N SER A 107 3.27 -3.11 -6.14
CA SER A 107 4.44 -3.67 -5.45
C SER A 107 4.17 -4.09 -4.00
N ILE A 108 3.13 -3.54 -3.37
CA ILE A 108 2.76 -3.90 -2.01
C ILE A 108 2.00 -5.22 -2.01
N GLY A 109 1.02 -5.35 -2.91
CA GLY A 109 0.25 -6.58 -3.08
C GLY A 109 0.98 -7.66 -3.90
N GLY A 110 2.11 -7.33 -4.53
CA GLY A 110 2.87 -8.27 -5.36
C GLY A 110 2.17 -8.67 -6.65
N TYR A 111 1.34 -7.78 -7.20
CA TYR A 111 0.51 -8.08 -8.37
C TYR A 111 0.89 -7.22 -9.57
N ILE A 112 1.08 -7.89 -10.73
CA ILE A 112 1.30 -7.23 -12.01
C ILE A 112 0.31 -7.81 -13.02
N GLU A 113 -0.33 -6.94 -13.81
CA GLU A 113 -1.20 -7.32 -14.93
C GLU A 113 -0.84 -6.49 -16.15
N THR A 114 -0.72 -7.15 -17.31
CA THR A 114 -0.52 -6.47 -18.59
C THR A 114 -1.87 -6.09 -19.21
N ASP A 115 -1.84 -5.13 -20.12
CA ASP A 115 -2.92 -4.95 -21.06
C ASP A 115 -3.07 -6.17 -21.97
N TRP A 116 -4.16 -6.20 -22.72
CA TRP A 116 -4.39 -7.22 -23.74
C TRP A 116 -3.33 -7.13 -24.85
N VAL A 117 -2.63 -8.21 -25.04
CA VAL A 117 -1.64 -8.38 -26.10
C VAL A 117 -2.24 -9.25 -27.20
N VAL A 118 -2.36 -8.70 -28.38
CA VAL A 118 -2.82 -9.45 -29.54
C VAL A 118 -1.66 -10.27 -30.11
N ASP A 119 -1.90 -11.53 -30.40
CA ASP A 119 -0.92 -12.38 -31.06
C ASP A 119 -0.69 -11.91 -32.51
N THR A 120 0.56 -11.58 -32.84
CA THR A 120 0.92 -11.15 -34.21
C THR A 120 0.69 -12.24 -35.26
N SER A 121 0.78 -13.51 -34.87
CA SER A 121 0.54 -14.69 -35.73
C SER A 121 -0.97 -14.98 -35.88
N ASN A 122 -1.77 -14.61 -34.89
CA ASN A 122 -3.20 -14.86 -34.88
C ASN A 122 -3.95 -13.64 -34.30
N PRO A 123 -4.36 -12.66 -35.12
CA PRO A 123 -5.02 -11.44 -34.66
C PRO A 123 -6.38 -11.68 -33.99
N ASN A 124 -6.93 -12.89 -34.13
CA ASN A 124 -8.16 -13.29 -33.44
C ASN A 124 -7.90 -13.87 -32.03
N ASN A 125 -6.66 -13.87 -31.57
CA ASN A 125 -6.30 -14.26 -30.23
C ASN A 125 -5.64 -13.09 -29.50
N ARG A 126 -6.01 -12.88 -28.23
CA ARG A 126 -5.36 -11.93 -27.34
C ARG A 126 -5.23 -12.50 -25.95
N CYS A 127 -4.14 -12.16 -25.25
CA CYS A 127 -3.91 -12.60 -23.88
C CYS A 127 -3.51 -11.40 -22.99
N SER A 128 -3.92 -11.42 -21.73
CA SER A 128 -3.31 -10.64 -20.66
C SER A 128 -2.52 -11.58 -19.75
N ILE A 129 -1.40 -11.09 -19.23
CA ILE A 129 -0.51 -11.83 -18.35
C ILE A 129 -0.70 -11.28 -16.94
N LYS A 130 -0.91 -12.17 -15.98
CA LYS A 130 -1.01 -11.86 -14.56
C LYS A 130 0.14 -12.54 -13.83
N VAL A 131 0.87 -11.75 -13.06
CA VAL A 131 1.97 -12.20 -12.21
C VAL A 131 1.61 -11.92 -10.76
N LEU A 132 1.71 -12.93 -9.91
CA LEU A 132 1.49 -12.82 -8.47
C LEU A 132 2.75 -13.26 -7.73
N ILE A 133 3.29 -12.38 -6.90
CA ILE A 133 4.45 -12.63 -6.05
C ILE A 133 3.97 -12.68 -4.61
N THR A 134 4.11 -13.84 -3.97
CA THR A 134 3.60 -14.10 -2.62
C THR A 134 4.69 -14.28 -1.58
N SER A 135 5.95 -14.40 -2.00
CA SER A 135 7.09 -14.64 -1.10
C SER A 135 7.96 -13.41 -0.91
N LYS A 136 8.53 -13.28 0.28
CA LYS A 136 9.63 -12.35 0.59
C LYS A 136 10.99 -12.92 0.19
N ASP A 137 11.07 -14.23 -0.02
CA ASP A 137 12.30 -14.92 -0.39
C ASP A 137 12.35 -15.14 -1.91
N LEU A 138 13.57 -15.25 -2.46
CA LEU A 138 13.79 -15.56 -3.86
C LEU A 138 13.62 -17.07 -4.10
N VAL A 139 12.37 -17.49 -4.17
CA VAL A 139 11.99 -18.91 -4.34
C VAL A 139 10.98 -19.08 -5.47
N SER A 140 11.06 -20.20 -6.18
CA SER A 140 10.21 -20.45 -7.35
C SER A 140 8.72 -20.57 -7.03
N ASN A 141 8.38 -21.12 -5.86
CA ASN A 141 6.99 -21.25 -5.41
C ASN A 141 6.40 -19.94 -4.87
N GLY A 142 7.21 -18.88 -4.73
CA GLY A 142 6.76 -17.53 -4.38
C GLY A 142 6.28 -16.71 -5.57
N LEU A 143 6.25 -17.31 -6.78
CA LEU A 143 5.87 -16.64 -8.02
C LEU A 143 4.85 -17.49 -8.78
N SER A 144 3.75 -16.87 -9.17
CA SER A 144 2.73 -17.49 -10.02
C SER A 144 2.45 -16.64 -11.24
N VAL A 145 2.30 -17.27 -12.40
CA VAL A 145 1.99 -16.60 -13.66
C VAL A 145 0.76 -17.25 -14.28
N TYR A 146 -0.17 -16.41 -14.71
CA TYR A 146 -1.40 -16.83 -15.36
C TYR A 146 -1.59 -16.08 -16.67
N PHE A 147 -2.00 -16.80 -17.71
CA PHE A 147 -2.45 -16.21 -18.96
C PHE A 147 -3.98 -16.21 -18.97
N ASN A 148 -4.56 -15.05 -19.20
CA ASN A 148 -5.98 -14.90 -19.45
C ASN A 148 -6.14 -14.57 -20.92
N CYS A 149 -6.63 -15.54 -21.72
CA CYS A 149 -6.70 -15.41 -23.17
C CYS A 149 -8.15 -15.36 -23.65
N GLN A 150 -8.36 -14.72 -24.80
CA GLN A 150 -9.64 -14.61 -25.46
C GLN A 150 -9.47 -14.84 -26.97
N ASN A 151 -10.45 -15.53 -27.55
CA ASN A 151 -10.60 -15.71 -28.99
C ASN A 151 -11.73 -14.84 -29.52
N LYS A 152 -11.55 -14.27 -30.72
CA LYS A 152 -12.54 -13.47 -31.39
C LYS A 152 -13.45 -14.38 -32.22
N VAL A 153 -14.73 -14.43 -31.83
CA VAL A 153 -15.78 -15.22 -32.53
C VAL A 153 -16.89 -14.26 -32.93
N ASN A 154 -17.21 -14.17 -34.21
CA ASN A 154 -18.24 -13.27 -34.73
C ASN A 154 -18.08 -11.83 -34.22
N GLU A 155 -16.85 -11.29 -34.29
CA GLU A 155 -16.47 -9.94 -33.84
C GLU A 155 -16.55 -9.74 -32.30
N VAL A 156 -16.88 -10.75 -31.50
CA VAL A 156 -16.98 -10.70 -30.04
C VAL A 156 -15.81 -11.47 -29.42
N TRP A 157 -15.19 -10.89 -28.39
CA TRP A 157 -14.14 -11.56 -27.63
C TRP A 157 -14.76 -12.52 -26.61
N VAL A 158 -14.40 -13.80 -26.71
CA VAL A 158 -14.88 -14.90 -25.85
C VAL A 158 -13.67 -15.47 -25.12
N ASN A 159 -13.83 -15.74 -23.83
CA ASN A 159 -12.76 -16.33 -23.02
C ASN A 159 -12.35 -17.69 -23.59
N ASP A 160 -11.05 -17.88 -23.70
CA ASP A 160 -10.44 -19.16 -23.99
C ASP A 160 -10.29 -19.94 -22.68
N ASN A 161 -10.86 -21.15 -22.63
CA ASN A 161 -10.79 -22.00 -21.46
C ASN A 161 -9.52 -22.90 -21.45
N ASN A 162 -8.59 -22.70 -22.38
CA ASN A 162 -7.33 -23.43 -22.40
C ASN A 162 -6.43 -23.01 -21.23
N GLU A 163 -5.77 -24.00 -20.63
CA GLU A 163 -4.72 -23.78 -19.64
C GLU A 163 -3.38 -23.59 -20.34
N TYR A 164 -2.79 -22.40 -20.22
CA TYR A 164 -1.48 -22.04 -20.80
C TYR A 164 -0.34 -22.41 -19.85
N ILE A 165 -0.28 -23.68 -19.42
CA ILE A 165 0.65 -24.16 -18.38
C ILE A 165 2.11 -24.03 -18.83
N GLU A 166 2.42 -24.44 -20.07
CA GLU A 166 3.80 -24.40 -20.56
C GLU A 166 4.31 -22.99 -20.79
N GLU A 167 3.46 -22.08 -21.27
CA GLU A 167 3.75 -20.65 -21.43
C GLU A 167 3.99 -20.00 -20.06
N SER A 168 3.15 -20.34 -19.09
CA SER A 168 3.28 -19.87 -17.71
C SER A 168 4.60 -20.32 -17.10
N LYS A 169 4.97 -21.60 -17.24
CA LYS A 169 6.25 -22.14 -16.76
C LYS A 169 7.45 -21.45 -17.41
N LYS A 170 7.42 -21.26 -18.73
CA LYS A 170 8.50 -20.56 -19.45
C LYS A 170 8.67 -19.14 -18.94
N LEU A 171 7.57 -18.44 -18.69
CA LEU A 171 7.62 -17.07 -18.19
C LEU A 171 8.10 -17.01 -16.73
N VAL A 172 7.69 -17.94 -15.87
CA VAL A 172 8.21 -18.10 -14.50
C VAL A 172 9.73 -18.28 -14.54
N LEU A 173 10.25 -19.19 -15.36
CA LEU A 173 11.69 -19.41 -15.48
C LEU A 173 12.43 -18.15 -15.95
N SER A 174 11.89 -17.41 -16.91
CA SER A 174 12.47 -16.15 -17.40
C SER A 174 12.50 -15.07 -16.31
N ILE A 175 11.46 -14.99 -15.49
CA ILE A 175 11.40 -14.06 -14.35
C ILE A 175 12.42 -14.44 -13.29
N LEU A 176 12.52 -15.72 -12.94
CA LEU A 176 13.49 -16.22 -11.95
C LEU A 176 14.94 -15.99 -12.41
N ASP A 177 15.25 -16.19 -13.68
CA ASP A 177 16.57 -15.89 -14.25
C ASP A 177 16.88 -14.39 -14.12
N SER A 178 15.95 -13.52 -14.52
CA SER A 178 16.11 -12.08 -14.39
C SER A 178 16.26 -11.62 -12.94
N ALA A 179 15.54 -12.24 -12.01
CA ALA A 179 15.59 -11.98 -10.58
C ALA A 179 16.94 -12.41 -9.98
N SER A 180 17.45 -13.59 -10.38
CA SER A 180 18.75 -14.12 -9.98
C SER A 180 19.89 -13.20 -10.42
N GLN A 181 19.87 -12.71 -11.66
CA GLN A 181 20.83 -11.73 -12.16
C GLN A 181 20.78 -10.42 -11.34
N SER A 182 19.59 -9.96 -10.98
CA SER A 182 19.42 -8.78 -10.12
C SER A 182 20.00 -9.00 -8.72
N TYR A 183 19.81 -10.18 -8.16
CA TYR A 183 20.37 -10.55 -6.85
C TYR A 183 21.90 -10.55 -6.88
N GLN A 184 22.50 -11.20 -7.88
CA GLN A 184 23.97 -11.27 -8.02
C GLN A 184 24.61 -9.89 -8.19
N SER A 185 23.97 -8.99 -8.96
CA SER A 185 24.48 -7.62 -9.17
C SER A 185 24.37 -6.72 -7.93
N SER A 186 23.52 -7.05 -6.97
CA SER A 186 23.37 -6.29 -5.71
C SER A 186 24.30 -6.79 -4.59
N SER A 187 24.93 -7.95 -4.77
CA SER A 187 25.84 -8.58 -3.79
C SER A 187 27.34 -8.29 -4.08
N LEU A 188 27.65 -7.51 -5.11
CA LEU A 188 28.97 -7.02 -5.47
C LEU A 188 29.16 -5.57 -5.04
#